data_836737ff7f1dad73ac1d7c63753b21b3
#
_entry.id   836737ff7f1dad73ac1d7c63753b21b3
#
_cell.length_a   1.000
_cell.length_b   1.000
_cell.length_c   1.000
_cell.angle_alpha   90.00
_cell.angle_beta   90.00
_cell.angle_gamma   90.00
#
_symmetry.space_group_name_H-M   'P 1'
#
loop_
_entity.id
_entity.type
_entity.pdbx_description
1 polymer ?
#
loop_
_entity_poly.entity_id
_entity_poly.type
_entity_poly.pdbx_seq_one_letter_code
_entity_poly.pdbx_strand_id
1 'polypeptide(L)'
;MALPERLGRLQQVRRLGVGGFATVWLYHDEELQSDVAVKALAENWAQRLDVRERFLEEARILRRADSDHIVRVYDVGEADGTPYFVMTYADLGSLGDVLERDALPPLAAAVDMVRQAGAGLSVLHEHGVVHRDIKPQNLLVRSGGSAGDRILVADLGVAKAMLHASGLTQVVGTPSYMAPEQATGIGVDVRADVHALAAVTYQLLTGRLVRTGTMGELMHATLPPAPSSLADLPSAVDDVLLRALEPDPEDRWTDVASYVAALRAAVPAAAGAEQLTLWQLPDRPRAQVPSGPGPSWTTALISLLAFIAAFGIAYVVTTLV
;
A
#
# COMPACT_ATOMS: atom_id res chain seq x y z
N MET A 1 10.77 -5.27 -18.11
CA MET A 1 10.52 -4.20 -19.12
C MET A 1 9.80 -3.04 -18.44
N ALA A 2 10.12 -1.83 -18.77
CA ALA A 2 9.31 -0.69 -18.35
C ALA A 2 8.08 -0.64 -19.28
N LEU A 3 6.92 -0.24 -18.76
CA LEU A 3 5.79 0.10 -19.63
C LEU A 3 6.23 1.16 -20.65
N PRO A 4 5.60 1.21 -21.84
CA PRO A 4 5.88 2.23 -22.85
C PRO A 4 5.73 3.64 -22.27
N GLU A 5 6.51 4.58 -22.78
CA GLU A 5 6.40 6.00 -22.40
C GLU A 5 4.99 6.56 -22.70
N ARG A 6 4.27 5.90 -23.62
CA ARG A 6 2.91 6.29 -24.00
C ARG A 6 1.98 5.09 -24.07
N LEU A 7 0.84 5.19 -23.36
CA LEU A 7 -0.27 4.24 -23.40
C LEU A 7 -1.53 4.95 -23.91
N GLY A 8 -1.72 4.94 -25.25
CA GLY A 8 -2.77 5.74 -25.88
C GLY A 8 -2.56 7.24 -25.61
N ARG A 9 -3.51 7.88 -24.91
CA ARG A 9 -3.43 9.30 -24.52
C ARG A 9 -2.65 9.54 -23.23
N LEU A 10 -2.27 8.46 -22.51
CA LEU A 10 -1.55 8.55 -21.23
C LEU A 10 -0.05 8.67 -21.49
N GLN A 11 0.58 9.72 -20.97
CA GLN A 11 2.02 9.97 -21.01
C GLN A 11 2.66 9.57 -19.69
N GLN A 12 3.71 8.74 -19.74
CA GLN A 12 4.44 8.32 -18.54
C GLN A 12 5.18 9.51 -17.91
N VAL A 13 5.00 9.66 -16.60
CA VAL A 13 5.66 10.73 -15.84
C VAL A 13 6.83 10.19 -15.03
N ARG A 14 6.56 9.19 -14.16
CA ARG A 14 7.58 8.57 -13.30
C ARG A 14 7.08 7.27 -12.70
N ARG A 15 8.01 6.50 -12.15
CA ARG A 15 7.67 5.31 -11.36
C ARG A 15 7.26 5.72 -9.94
N LEU A 16 6.17 5.14 -9.46
CA LEU A 16 5.65 5.34 -8.10
C LEU A 16 6.21 4.29 -7.12
N GLY A 17 6.28 3.02 -7.56
CA GLY A 17 6.75 1.94 -6.71
C GLY A 17 7.06 0.66 -7.47
N VAL A 18 7.84 -0.21 -6.85
CA VAL A 18 8.15 -1.57 -7.32
C VAL A 18 7.80 -2.55 -6.22
N GLY A 19 6.87 -3.45 -6.50
CA GLY A 19 6.53 -4.58 -5.63
C GLY A 19 7.06 -5.90 -6.20
N GLY A 20 6.91 -6.99 -5.45
CA GLY A 20 7.33 -8.32 -5.90
C GLY A 20 6.57 -8.87 -7.10
N PHE A 21 5.33 -8.39 -7.33
CA PHE A 21 4.44 -8.86 -8.40
C PHE A 21 4.11 -7.81 -9.44
N ALA A 22 4.22 -6.54 -9.10
CA ALA A 22 3.81 -5.45 -9.97
C ALA A 22 4.67 -4.22 -9.77
N THR A 23 4.70 -3.38 -10.79
CA THR A 23 5.29 -2.05 -10.75
C THR A 23 4.18 -1.03 -10.97
N VAL A 24 4.20 0.07 -10.22
CA VAL A 24 3.22 1.15 -10.34
C VAL A 24 3.90 2.40 -10.90
N TRP A 25 3.27 3.00 -11.88
CA TRP A 25 3.74 4.18 -12.60
C TRP A 25 2.71 5.31 -12.52
N LEU A 26 3.19 6.53 -12.48
CA LEU A 26 2.38 7.73 -12.70
C LEU A 26 2.32 8.03 -14.18
N TYR A 27 1.12 8.21 -14.70
CA TYR A 27 0.84 8.71 -16.05
C TYR A 27 -0.02 9.96 -15.97
N HIS A 28 0.18 10.85 -16.92
CA HIS A 28 -0.65 12.02 -17.14
C HIS A 28 -1.59 11.79 -18.32
N ASP A 29 -2.88 12.01 -18.14
CA ASP A 29 -3.87 11.99 -19.21
C ASP A 29 -3.91 13.39 -19.85
N GLU A 30 -3.35 13.51 -21.06
CA GLU A 30 -3.25 14.79 -21.78
C GLU A 30 -4.62 15.35 -22.19
N GLU A 31 -5.63 14.50 -22.40
CA GLU A 31 -6.97 14.96 -22.78
C GLU A 31 -7.79 15.39 -21.58
N LEU A 32 -7.72 14.63 -20.47
CA LEU A 32 -8.46 14.93 -19.24
C LEU A 32 -7.70 15.84 -18.29
N GLN A 33 -6.44 16.20 -18.61
CA GLN A 33 -5.56 17.02 -17.76
C GLN A 33 -5.53 16.53 -16.32
N SER A 34 -5.38 15.21 -16.16
CA SER A 34 -5.43 14.54 -14.86
C SER A 34 -4.39 13.43 -14.76
N ASP A 35 -3.93 13.20 -13.53
CA ASP A 35 -2.96 12.16 -13.23
C ASP A 35 -3.66 10.85 -12.87
N VAL A 36 -3.12 9.73 -13.36
CA VAL A 36 -3.58 8.38 -13.06
C VAL A 36 -2.40 7.49 -12.66
N ALA A 37 -2.66 6.47 -11.86
CA ALA A 37 -1.70 5.43 -11.59
C ALA A 37 -1.93 4.25 -12.54
N VAL A 38 -0.85 3.68 -13.06
CA VAL A 38 -0.88 2.47 -13.90
C VAL A 38 -0.11 1.38 -13.19
N LYS A 39 -0.81 0.33 -12.77
CA LYS A 39 -0.21 -0.87 -12.17
C LYS A 39 -0.01 -1.91 -13.27
N ALA A 40 1.21 -2.37 -13.44
CA ALA A 40 1.58 -3.38 -14.43
C ALA A 40 2.17 -4.61 -13.74
N LEU A 41 1.83 -5.80 -14.23
CA LEU A 41 2.41 -7.04 -13.76
C LEU A 41 3.92 -7.05 -14.03
N ALA A 42 4.73 -7.53 -13.07
CA ALA A 42 6.17 -7.60 -13.26
C ALA A 42 6.51 -8.68 -14.31
N GLU A 43 7.52 -8.42 -15.13
CA GLU A 43 7.88 -9.22 -16.32
C GLU A 43 8.10 -10.69 -16.01
N ASN A 44 8.74 -11.00 -14.88
CA ASN A 44 8.98 -12.36 -14.44
C ASN A 44 7.70 -13.16 -14.15
N TRP A 45 6.56 -12.48 -14.00
CA TRP A 45 5.25 -13.08 -13.77
C TRP A 45 4.33 -13.00 -14.99
N ALA A 46 4.64 -12.16 -15.98
CA ALA A 46 3.78 -11.90 -17.14
C ALA A 46 3.51 -13.16 -18.00
N GLN A 47 4.42 -14.14 -17.97
CA GLN A 47 4.27 -15.41 -18.71
C GLN A 47 3.48 -16.48 -17.94
N ARG A 48 3.18 -16.24 -16.65
CA ARG A 48 2.42 -17.18 -15.82
C ARG A 48 0.92 -16.87 -15.88
N LEU A 49 0.16 -17.74 -16.55
CA LEU A 49 -1.29 -17.54 -16.77
C LEU A 49 -2.07 -17.44 -15.45
N ASP A 50 -1.71 -18.25 -14.45
CA ASP A 50 -2.34 -18.25 -13.12
C ASP A 50 -2.15 -16.92 -12.36
N VAL A 51 -0.97 -16.31 -12.46
CA VAL A 51 -0.66 -15.01 -11.84
C VAL A 51 -1.34 -13.87 -12.62
N ARG A 52 -1.32 -13.96 -13.94
CA ARG A 52 -1.93 -13.01 -14.85
C ARG A 52 -3.45 -12.90 -14.63
N GLU A 53 -4.13 -14.05 -14.54
CA GLU A 53 -5.57 -14.10 -14.30
C GLU A 53 -5.95 -13.44 -12.96
N ARG A 54 -5.18 -13.68 -11.91
CA ARG A 54 -5.41 -13.06 -10.60
C ARG A 54 -5.12 -11.57 -10.57
N PHE A 55 -4.11 -11.12 -11.27
CA PHE A 55 -3.84 -9.71 -11.43
C PHE A 55 -5.05 -8.99 -12.09
N LEU A 56 -5.65 -9.61 -13.11
CA LEU A 56 -6.86 -9.08 -13.74
C LEU A 56 -8.11 -9.24 -12.85
N GLU A 57 -8.18 -10.29 -12.04
CA GLU A 57 -9.28 -10.46 -11.07
C GLU A 57 -9.22 -9.39 -9.96
N GLU A 58 -8.04 -9.01 -9.48
CA GLU A 58 -7.88 -7.84 -8.60
C GLU A 58 -8.50 -6.58 -9.22
N ALA A 59 -8.19 -6.30 -10.49
CA ALA A 59 -8.76 -5.16 -11.19
C ALA A 59 -10.29 -5.23 -11.30
N ARG A 60 -10.86 -6.43 -11.56
CA ARG A 60 -12.32 -6.64 -11.63
C ARG A 60 -13.00 -6.44 -10.28
N ILE A 61 -12.38 -6.92 -9.20
CA ILE A 61 -12.88 -6.73 -7.82
C ILE A 61 -12.91 -5.23 -7.48
N LEU A 62 -11.79 -4.53 -7.67
CA LEU A 62 -11.68 -3.09 -7.41
C LEU A 62 -12.66 -2.27 -8.28
N ARG A 63 -12.96 -2.72 -9.49
CA ARG A 63 -13.94 -2.06 -10.38
C ARG A 63 -15.37 -2.23 -9.89
N ARG A 64 -15.70 -3.37 -9.27
CA ARG A 64 -17.03 -3.67 -8.73
C ARG A 64 -17.27 -3.04 -7.36
N ALA A 65 -16.23 -2.99 -6.52
CA ALA A 65 -16.28 -2.40 -5.18
C ALA A 65 -16.22 -0.87 -5.27
N ASP A 66 -17.34 -0.25 -5.70
CA ASP A 66 -17.43 1.21 -5.86
C ASP A 66 -17.57 1.91 -4.51
N SER A 67 -16.53 2.58 -4.07
CA SER A 67 -16.46 3.32 -2.81
C SER A 67 -15.47 4.49 -2.93
N ASP A 68 -15.76 5.57 -2.21
CA ASP A 68 -14.84 6.71 -2.06
C ASP A 68 -13.58 6.36 -1.26
N HIS A 69 -13.57 5.19 -0.60
CA HIS A 69 -12.47 4.69 0.23
C HIS A 69 -11.78 3.45 -0.35
N ILE A 70 -11.97 3.19 -1.65
CA ILE A 70 -11.26 2.14 -2.40
C ILE A 70 -10.65 2.77 -3.65
N VAL A 71 -9.47 2.33 -4.03
CA VAL A 71 -8.87 2.70 -5.32
C VAL A 71 -9.79 2.27 -6.45
N ARG A 72 -10.22 3.22 -7.27
CA ARG A 72 -11.10 2.94 -8.43
C ARG A 72 -10.27 2.55 -9.64
N VAL A 73 -10.61 1.45 -10.29
CA VAL A 73 -10.04 1.04 -11.58
C VAL A 73 -10.86 1.68 -12.71
N TYR A 74 -10.17 2.33 -13.63
CA TYR A 74 -10.77 3.02 -14.78
C TYR A 74 -10.73 2.17 -16.05
N ASP A 75 -9.60 1.48 -16.27
CA ASP A 75 -9.38 0.71 -17.48
C ASP A 75 -8.39 -0.44 -17.24
N VAL A 76 -8.40 -1.43 -18.13
CA VAL A 76 -7.46 -2.55 -18.18
C VAL A 76 -6.93 -2.70 -19.58
N GLY A 77 -5.65 -3.08 -19.70
CA GLY A 77 -5.02 -3.25 -21.02
C GLY A 77 -3.81 -4.17 -20.96
N GLU A 78 -3.17 -4.27 -22.11
CA GLU A 78 -1.94 -5.02 -22.30
C GLU A 78 -0.97 -4.21 -23.17
N ALA A 79 0.29 -4.17 -22.78
CA ALA A 79 1.36 -3.55 -23.56
C ALA A 79 2.55 -4.52 -23.61
N ASP A 80 3.00 -4.86 -24.83
CA ASP A 80 4.11 -5.79 -25.09
C ASP A 80 4.00 -7.11 -24.30
N GLY A 81 2.79 -7.70 -24.25
CA GLY A 81 2.51 -8.94 -23.52
C GLY A 81 2.39 -8.78 -22.01
N THR A 82 2.49 -7.55 -21.48
CA THR A 82 2.39 -7.24 -20.04
C THR A 82 1.01 -6.67 -19.73
N PRO A 83 0.19 -7.34 -18.90
CA PRO A 83 -1.10 -6.80 -18.48
C PRO A 83 -0.90 -5.63 -17.51
N TYR A 84 -1.76 -4.62 -17.65
CA TYR A 84 -1.81 -3.47 -16.75
C TYR A 84 -3.25 -3.06 -16.48
N PHE A 85 -3.46 -2.27 -15.43
CA PHE A 85 -4.70 -1.54 -15.24
C PHE A 85 -4.43 -0.10 -14.79
N VAL A 86 -5.35 0.78 -15.21
CA VAL A 86 -5.33 2.21 -14.90
C VAL A 86 -6.24 2.45 -13.70
N MET A 87 -5.76 3.18 -12.70
CA MET A 87 -6.48 3.38 -11.44
C MET A 87 -6.29 4.80 -10.88
N THR A 88 -7.03 5.09 -9.82
CA THR A 88 -6.90 6.35 -9.07
C THR A 88 -5.46 6.57 -8.63
N TYR A 89 -4.93 7.77 -8.91
CA TYR A 89 -3.67 8.23 -8.34
C TYR A 89 -3.93 8.90 -6.98
N ALA A 90 -3.19 8.48 -5.95
CA ALA A 90 -3.17 9.09 -4.63
C ALA A 90 -1.93 9.98 -4.52
N ASP A 91 -2.14 11.29 -4.49
CA ASP A 91 -1.09 12.29 -4.64
C ASP A 91 -0.29 12.56 -3.36
N LEU A 92 -0.83 12.17 -2.19
CA LEU A 92 -0.19 12.35 -0.89
C LEU A 92 0.57 11.12 -0.37
N GLY A 93 0.66 10.05 -1.18
CA GLY A 93 1.38 8.82 -0.83
C GLY A 93 0.53 7.83 -0.05
N SER A 94 1.06 7.22 1.00
CA SER A 94 0.44 6.19 1.82
C SER A 94 0.53 6.49 3.31
N LEU A 95 -0.20 5.76 4.15
CA LEU A 95 0.00 5.81 5.60
C LEU A 95 1.40 5.34 6.02
N GLY A 96 2.09 4.53 5.20
CA GLY A 96 3.50 4.22 5.38
C GLY A 96 4.35 5.49 5.34
N ASP A 97 4.13 6.34 4.35
CA ASP A 97 4.81 7.64 4.24
C ASP A 97 4.45 8.60 5.39
N VAL A 98 3.26 8.47 5.97
CA VAL A 98 2.84 9.23 7.17
C VAL A 98 3.65 8.80 8.39
N LEU A 99 3.82 7.50 8.58
CA LEU A 99 4.57 6.92 9.71
C LEU A 99 6.08 7.16 9.65
N GLU A 100 6.63 7.47 8.48
CA GLU A 100 8.05 7.84 8.31
C GLU A 100 8.35 9.30 8.69
N ARG A 101 7.34 10.08 9.10
CA ARG A 101 7.50 11.49 9.51
C ARG A 101 7.95 11.59 10.95
N ASP A 102 8.47 12.77 11.31
CA ASP A 102 8.96 13.06 12.67
C ASP A 102 7.85 13.09 13.74
N ALA A 103 6.59 13.24 13.34
CA ALA A 103 5.45 13.30 14.26
C ALA A 103 4.31 12.37 13.82
N LEU A 104 3.78 11.61 14.78
CA LEU A 104 2.59 10.81 14.59
C LEU A 104 1.34 11.70 14.46
N PRO A 105 0.29 11.21 13.77
CA PRO A 105 -0.97 11.93 13.70
C PRO A 105 -1.62 12.04 15.09
N PRO A 106 -2.30 13.15 15.40
CA PRO A 106 -3.12 13.25 16.60
C PRO A 106 -4.16 12.12 16.66
N LEU A 107 -4.55 11.72 17.88
CA LEU A 107 -5.50 10.62 18.10
C LEU A 107 -6.74 10.70 17.20
N ALA A 108 -7.39 11.86 17.15
CA ALA A 108 -8.58 12.05 16.33
C ALA A 108 -8.33 11.85 14.82
N ALA A 109 -7.20 12.33 14.31
CA ALA A 109 -6.81 12.15 12.91
C ALA A 109 -6.49 10.68 12.60
N ALA A 110 -5.77 10.00 13.49
CA ALA A 110 -5.50 8.56 13.36
C ALA A 110 -6.81 7.75 13.31
N VAL A 111 -7.74 8.03 14.22
CA VAL A 111 -9.05 7.36 14.27
C VAL A 111 -9.89 7.65 13.03
N ASP A 112 -9.84 8.87 12.48
CA ASP A 112 -10.55 9.16 11.22
C ASP A 112 -9.93 8.45 10.02
N MET A 113 -8.59 8.35 9.93
CA MET A 113 -7.90 7.54 8.90
C MET A 113 -8.34 6.08 8.96
N VAL A 114 -8.38 5.51 10.17
CA VAL A 114 -8.82 4.12 10.40
C VAL A 114 -10.30 3.95 10.05
N ARG A 115 -11.16 4.91 10.37
CA ARG A 115 -12.57 4.92 9.99
C ARG A 115 -12.75 4.87 8.48
N GLN A 116 -11.98 5.67 7.75
CA GLN A 116 -12.02 5.72 6.28
C GLN A 116 -11.52 4.40 5.67
N ALA A 117 -10.40 3.85 6.15
CA ALA A 117 -9.89 2.55 5.73
C ALA A 117 -10.91 1.44 6.01
N GLY A 118 -11.53 1.46 7.21
CA GLY A 118 -12.56 0.52 7.60
C GLY A 118 -13.81 0.59 6.72
N ALA A 119 -14.21 1.78 6.28
CA ALA A 119 -15.33 1.94 5.34
C ALA A 119 -15.02 1.27 3.98
N GLY A 120 -13.80 1.42 3.46
CA GLY A 120 -13.37 0.73 2.25
C GLY A 120 -13.34 -0.80 2.42
N LEU A 121 -12.80 -1.29 3.54
CA LEU A 121 -12.75 -2.73 3.84
C LEU A 121 -14.16 -3.34 3.98
N SER A 122 -15.09 -2.63 4.63
CA SER A 122 -16.47 -3.12 4.77
C SER A 122 -17.13 -3.34 3.42
N VAL A 123 -16.93 -2.46 2.45
CA VAL A 123 -17.44 -2.64 1.08
C VAL A 123 -16.81 -3.87 0.40
N LEU A 124 -15.51 -4.13 0.58
CA LEU A 124 -14.87 -5.35 0.07
C LEU A 124 -15.48 -6.61 0.71
N HIS A 125 -15.69 -6.58 2.03
CA HIS A 125 -16.29 -7.71 2.77
C HIS A 125 -17.74 -7.99 2.33
N GLU A 126 -18.54 -6.97 2.05
CA GLU A 126 -19.88 -7.11 1.47
C GLU A 126 -19.87 -7.80 0.10
N HIS A 127 -18.78 -7.65 -0.67
CA HIS A 127 -18.55 -8.35 -1.92
C HIS A 127 -17.91 -9.74 -1.75
N GLY A 128 -17.78 -10.23 -0.51
CA GLY A 128 -17.17 -11.53 -0.20
C GLY A 128 -15.65 -11.56 -0.35
N VAL A 129 -14.99 -10.40 -0.35
CA VAL A 129 -13.54 -10.27 -0.55
C VAL A 129 -12.85 -9.93 0.75
N VAL A 130 -11.94 -10.78 1.21
CA VAL A 130 -11.00 -10.50 2.31
C VAL A 130 -9.70 -9.96 1.71
N HIS A 131 -9.22 -8.82 2.20
CA HIS A 131 -8.07 -8.12 1.63
C HIS A 131 -6.74 -8.85 1.85
N ARG A 132 -6.49 -9.37 3.06
CA ARG A 132 -5.35 -10.21 3.46
C ARG A 132 -3.95 -9.58 3.43
N ASP A 133 -3.82 -8.32 3.00
CA ASP A 133 -2.53 -7.60 2.96
C ASP A 133 -2.71 -6.14 3.43
N ILE A 134 -3.52 -5.91 4.47
CA ILE A 134 -3.66 -4.58 5.05
C ILE A 134 -2.38 -4.21 5.80
N LYS A 135 -1.82 -3.08 5.39
CA LYS A 135 -0.62 -2.46 5.97
C LYS A 135 -0.59 -0.99 5.57
N PRO A 136 0.21 -0.15 6.23
CA PRO A 136 0.24 1.29 5.94
C PRO A 136 0.53 1.64 4.48
N GLN A 137 1.35 0.84 3.78
CA GLN A 137 1.69 1.07 2.37
C GLN A 137 0.52 0.85 1.40
N ASN A 138 -0.47 0.05 1.80
CA ASN A 138 -1.66 -0.27 1.00
C ASN A 138 -2.88 0.61 1.35
N LEU A 139 -2.71 1.55 2.28
CA LEU A 139 -3.68 2.59 2.64
C LEU A 139 -3.16 3.92 2.09
N LEU A 140 -3.62 4.24 0.87
CA LEU A 140 -3.15 5.41 0.14
C LEU A 140 -3.87 6.66 0.59
N VAL A 141 -3.19 7.81 0.48
CA VAL A 141 -3.74 9.11 0.87
C VAL A 141 -3.89 9.98 -0.36
N ARG A 142 -5.11 10.44 -0.59
CA ARG A 142 -5.46 11.34 -1.69
C ARG A 142 -5.96 12.66 -1.16
N SER A 143 -5.50 13.76 -1.75
CA SER A 143 -6.00 15.09 -1.42
C SER A 143 -7.48 15.22 -1.78
N GLY A 144 -8.27 15.73 -0.84
CA GLY A 144 -9.71 15.98 -1.02
C GLY A 144 -10.05 17.47 -1.10
N GLY A 145 -9.05 18.36 -1.12
CA GLY A 145 -9.24 19.81 -1.10
C GLY A 145 -10.04 20.25 0.13
N SER A 146 -11.09 21.00 -0.07
CA SER A 146 -11.97 21.47 1.02
C SER A 146 -12.74 20.35 1.75
N ALA A 147 -12.82 19.15 1.17
CA ALA A 147 -13.48 17.99 1.79
C ALA A 147 -12.55 17.18 2.73
N GLY A 148 -11.29 17.59 2.86
CA GLY A 148 -10.26 16.88 3.63
C GLY A 148 -9.67 15.69 2.87
N ASP A 149 -8.56 15.18 3.37
CA ASP A 149 -7.84 14.07 2.74
C ASP A 149 -8.60 12.76 2.88
N ARG A 150 -8.48 11.90 1.87
CA ARG A 150 -9.16 10.60 1.80
C ARG A 150 -8.18 9.46 1.88
N ILE A 151 -8.52 8.44 2.68
CA ILE A 151 -7.82 7.17 2.70
C ILE A 151 -8.48 6.22 1.71
N LEU A 152 -7.66 5.62 0.84
CA LEU A 152 -8.06 4.67 -0.18
C LEU A 152 -7.41 3.32 0.09
N VAL A 153 -8.19 2.27 0.22
CA VAL A 153 -7.72 0.88 0.27
C VAL A 153 -7.26 0.46 -1.13
N ALA A 154 -6.05 -0.07 -1.22
CA ALA A 154 -5.40 -0.47 -2.48
C ALA A 154 -4.68 -1.81 -2.32
N ASP A 155 -4.29 -2.43 -3.43
CA ASP A 155 -3.45 -3.63 -3.48
C ASP A 155 -4.03 -4.84 -2.74
N LEU A 156 -5.13 -5.40 -3.29
CA LEU A 156 -5.70 -6.65 -2.77
C LEU A 156 -4.67 -7.79 -2.83
N GLY A 157 -4.51 -8.52 -1.73
CA GLY A 157 -3.55 -9.62 -1.63
C GLY A 157 -3.88 -10.88 -2.46
N VAL A 158 -4.70 -10.76 -3.52
CA VAL A 158 -5.20 -11.89 -4.32
C VAL A 158 -4.08 -12.73 -4.93
N ALA A 159 -3.07 -12.10 -5.52
CA ALA A 159 -1.93 -12.80 -6.10
C ALA A 159 -1.01 -13.41 -5.02
N LYS A 160 -0.82 -12.72 -3.89
CA LYS A 160 0.01 -13.20 -2.77
C LYS A 160 -0.57 -14.42 -2.08
N ALA A 161 -1.89 -14.43 -1.84
CA ALA A 161 -2.57 -15.52 -1.13
C ALA A 161 -2.36 -16.89 -1.78
N MET A 162 -2.26 -16.94 -3.13
CA MET A 162 -2.06 -18.20 -3.84
C MET A 162 -0.61 -18.68 -3.85
N LEU A 163 0.35 -17.76 -3.91
CA LEU A 163 1.75 -18.16 -3.90
C LEU A 163 2.13 -18.71 -2.51
N HIS A 164 1.49 -18.21 -1.46
CA HIS A 164 1.57 -18.82 -0.13
C HIS A 164 0.97 -20.23 -0.12
N ALA A 165 -0.23 -20.41 -0.69
CA ALA A 165 -0.91 -21.71 -0.75
C ALA A 165 -0.16 -22.74 -1.62
N SER A 166 0.61 -22.30 -2.62
CA SER A 166 1.39 -23.17 -3.51
C SER A 166 2.81 -23.48 -3.01
N GLY A 167 3.22 -22.93 -1.87
CA GLY A 167 4.59 -23.12 -1.32
C GLY A 167 5.72 -22.51 -2.19
N LEU A 168 5.36 -21.75 -3.21
CA LEU A 168 6.30 -21.20 -4.21
C LEU A 168 7.00 -19.92 -3.77
N THR A 169 6.57 -19.29 -2.67
CA THR A 169 7.25 -18.14 -2.11
C THR A 169 7.49 -18.33 -0.62
N GLN A 170 8.72 -18.10 -0.19
CA GLN A 170 8.93 -17.63 1.18
C GLN A 170 8.05 -16.39 1.37
N VAL A 171 7.41 -16.29 2.53
CA VAL A 171 6.49 -15.20 2.88
C VAL A 171 7.11 -13.85 2.55
N VAL A 172 6.76 -13.32 1.37
CA VAL A 172 7.13 -11.97 0.95
C VAL A 172 6.07 -11.02 1.50
N GLY A 173 6.29 -10.50 2.69
CA GLY A 173 5.43 -9.54 3.34
C GLY A 173 6.05 -9.09 4.65
N THR A 174 5.60 -7.95 5.18
CA THR A 174 5.98 -7.52 6.51
C THR A 174 5.05 -8.27 7.50
N PRO A 175 5.55 -9.30 8.21
CA PRO A 175 4.68 -10.15 9.05
C PRO A 175 4.02 -9.37 10.19
N SER A 176 4.51 -8.16 10.48
CA SER A 176 4.09 -7.32 11.60
C SER A 176 2.60 -6.94 11.62
N TYR A 177 1.90 -7.01 10.49
CA TYR A 177 0.46 -6.69 10.40
C TYR A 177 -0.39 -7.94 10.15
N MET A 178 0.24 -9.06 9.79
CA MET A 178 -0.46 -10.28 9.39
C MET A 178 -1.14 -10.94 10.59
N ALA A 179 -2.37 -11.38 10.42
CA ALA A 179 -3.08 -12.16 11.42
C ALA A 179 -2.47 -13.58 11.54
N PRO A 180 -2.41 -14.18 12.74
CA PRO A 180 -1.77 -15.49 12.97
C PRO A 180 -2.30 -16.60 12.07
N GLU A 181 -3.62 -16.67 11.86
CA GLU A 181 -4.26 -17.68 11.01
C GLU A 181 -3.85 -17.59 9.54
N GLN A 182 -3.37 -16.45 9.07
CA GLN A 182 -2.86 -16.31 7.71
C GLN A 182 -1.55 -17.09 7.49
N ALA A 183 -0.79 -17.34 8.57
CA ALA A 183 0.42 -18.15 8.49
C ALA A 183 0.13 -19.62 8.17
N THR A 184 -1.02 -20.13 8.62
CA THR A 184 -1.48 -21.50 8.34
C THR A 184 -2.34 -21.58 7.08
N GLY A 185 -2.94 -20.46 6.65
CA GLY A 185 -3.88 -20.39 5.54
C GLY A 185 -5.23 -21.06 5.81
N ILE A 186 -5.51 -21.48 7.06
CA ILE A 186 -6.74 -22.18 7.45
C ILE A 186 -7.65 -21.19 8.21
N GLY A 187 -8.92 -21.14 7.83
CA GLY A 187 -9.94 -20.36 8.54
C GLY A 187 -9.80 -18.84 8.38
N VAL A 188 -9.12 -18.37 7.33
CA VAL A 188 -8.94 -16.94 7.08
C VAL A 188 -10.22 -16.31 6.58
N ASP A 189 -10.83 -15.44 7.40
CA ASP A 189 -12.02 -14.67 7.08
C ASP A 189 -11.80 -13.15 7.27
N VAL A 190 -12.88 -12.36 7.30
CA VAL A 190 -12.83 -10.90 7.44
C VAL A 190 -12.15 -10.41 8.72
N ARG A 191 -12.07 -11.26 9.76
CA ARG A 191 -11.41 -10.96 11.03
C ARG A 191 -9.88 -10.89 10.91
N ALA A 192 -9.31 -11.45 9.83
CA ALA A 192 -7.91 -11.24 9.51
C ALA A 192 -7.63 -9.76 9.15
N ASP A 193 -8.56 -9.11 8.42
CA ASP A 193 -8.45 -7.68 8.11
C ASP A 193 -8.72 -6.80 9.34
N VAL A 194 -9.58 -7.24 10.28
CA VAL A 194 -9.74 -6.58 11.59
C VAL A 194 -8.42 -6.53 12.33
N HIS A 195 -7.73 -7.68 12.47
CA HIS A 195 -6.42 -7.74 13.11
C HIS A 195 -5.39 -6.85 12.41
N ALA A 196 -5.34 -6.91 11.08
CA ALA A 196 -4.37 -6.13 10.31
C ALA A 196 -4.62 -4.61 10.42
N LEU A 197 -5.90 -4.17 10.36
CA LEU A 197 -6.27 -2.77 10.56
C LEU A 197 -5.96 -2.31 12.00
N ALA A 198 -6.19 -3.16 13.01
CA ALA A 198 -5.80 -2.88 14.40
C ALA A 198 -4.28 -2.74 14.57
N ALA A 199 -3.49 -3.56 13.88
CA ALA A 199 -2.04 -3.44 13.87
C ALA A 199 -1.57 -2.11 13.24
N VAL A 200 -2.21 -1.66 12.17
CA VAL A 200 -1.98 -0.33 11.60
C VAL A 200 -2.38 0.77 12.58
N THR A 201 -3.54 0.64 13.23
CA THR A 201 -4.02 1.59 14.24
C THR A 201 -3.03 1.71 15.39
N TYR A 202 -2.58 0.57 15.91
CA TYR A 202 -1.59 0.54 16.99
C TYR A 202 -0.33 1.32 16.62
N GLN A 203 0.17 1.14 15.40
CA GLN A 203 1.36 1.86 14.94
C GLN A 203 1.10 3.34 14.72
N LEU A 204 -0.06 3.74 14.19
CA LEU A 204 -0.43 5.15 14.05
C LEU A 204 -0.50 5.88 15.39
N LEU A 205 -0.92 5.18 16.46
CA LEU A 205 -1.08 5.76 17.78
C LEU A 205 0.19 5.73 18.65
N THR A 206 1.04 4.71 18.46
CA THR A 206 2.22 4.49 19.34
C THR A 206 3.56 4.68 18.65
N GLY A 207 3.59 4.72 17.31
CA GLY A 207 4.81 4.68 16.51
C GLY A 207 5.49 3.31 16.48
N ARG A 208 4.92 2.29 17.13
CA ARG A 208 5.54 0.98 17.29
C ARG A 208 4.75 -0.10 16.54
N LEU A 209 5.46 -1.06 16.00
CA LEU A 209 4.85 -2.26 15.44
C LEU A 209 4.29 -3.13 16.57
N VAL A 210 3.15 -3.78 16.33
CA VAL A 210 2.53 -4.75 17.24
C VAL A 210 3.51 -5.87 17.57
N ARG A 211 4.28 -6.29 16.56
CA ARG A 211 5.31 -7.31 16.70
C ARG A 211 6.40 -7.14 15.64
N THR A 212 7.58 -7.61 15.99
CA THR A 212 8.73 -7.71 15.08
C THR A 212 9.21 -9.14 15.12
N GLY A 213 9.62 -9.71 13.97
CA GLY A 213 10.14 -11.07 13.95
C GLY A 213 9.78 -11.85 12.69
N THR A 214 10.07 -13.14 12.74
CA THR A 214 9.86 -14.09 11.65
C THR A 214 8.41 -14.61 11.64
N MET A 215 8.00 -15.24 10.55
CA MET A 215 6.68 -15.90 10.46
C MET A 215 6.47 -16.96 11.55
N GLY A 216 7.51 -17.68 11.96
CA GLY A 216 7.41 -18.68 13.04
C GLY A 216 7.08 -18.03 14.39
N GLU A 217 7.59 -16.84 14.65
CA GLU A 217 7.31 -16.09 15.89
C GLU A 217 5.87 -15.55 15.92
N LEU A 218 5.25 -15.31 14.74
CA LEU A 218 3.85 -14.92 14.65
C LEU A 218 2.89 -16.00 15.15
N MET A 219 3.22 -17.28 14.98
CA MET A 219 2.38 -18.39 15.43
C MET A 219 2.35 -18.52 16.96
N HIS A 220 3.31 -17.92 17.65
CA HIS A 220 3.39 -17.87 19.13
C HIS A 220 3.13 -16.45 19.65
N ALA A 221 2.35 -15.66 18.89
CA ALA A 221 2.12 -14.27 19.18
C ALA A 221 1.37 -14.07 20.50
N THR A 222 1.96 -13.27 21.36
CA THR A 222 1.31 -12.67 22.53
C THR A 222 0.76 -11.30 22.18
N LEU A 223 -0.20 -10.82 22.94
CA LEU A 223 -0.67 -9.44 22.82
C LEU A 223 0.46 -8.44 23.05
N PRO A 224 0.47 -7.32 22.32
CA PRO A 224 1.43 -6.24 22.55
C PRO A 224 1.15 -5.52 23.87
N PRO A 225 2.08 -4.67 24.36
CA PRO A 225 1.80 -3.77 25.46
C PRO A 225 0.56 -2.89 25.19
N ALA A 226 -0.17 -2.54 26.26
CA ALA A 226 -1.30 -1.62 26.16
C ALA A 226 -0.87 -0.28 25.52
N PRO A 227 -1.58 0.23 24.49
CA PRO A 227 -1.23 1.50 23.82
C PRO A 227 -1.06 2.67 24.78
N SER A 228 -1.92 2.78 25.82
CA SER A 228 -1.84 3.85 26.82
C SER A 228 -0.56 3.80 27.70
N SER A 229 0.12 2.66 27.73
CA SER A 229 1.43 2.55 28.40
C SER A 229 2.58 3.13 27.56
N LEU A 230 2.35 3.42 26.29
CA LEU A 230 3.34 3.86 25.32
C LEU A 230 3.12 5.30 24.82
N ALA A 231 1.88 5.78 24.89
CA ALA A 231 1.48 7.10 24.44
C ALA A 231 0.35 7.64 25.34
N ASP A 232 0.13 8.96 25.32
CA ASP A 232 -0.95 9.61 26.06
C ASP A 232 -2.31 9.34 25.39
N LEU A 233 -2.92 8.21 25.77
CA LEU A 233 -4.16 7.69 25.18
C LEU A 233 -5.16 7.32 26.28
N PRO A 234 -6.47 7.45 26.05
CA PRO A 234 -7.49 6.92 26.93
C PRO A 234 -7.36 5.40 27.09
N SER A 235 -7.45 4.88 28.32
CA SER A 235 -7.37 3.44 28.59
C SER A 235 -8.48 2.63 27.86
N ALA A 236 -9.61 3.25 27.56
CA ALA A 236 -10.67 2.61 26.75
C ALA A 236 -10.20 2.22 25.34
N VAL A 237 -9.15 2.85 24.80
CA VAL A 237 -8.54 2.49 23.53
C VAL A 237 -7.79 1.17 23.62
N ASP A 238 -7.20 0.85 24.79
CA ASP A 238 -6.47 -0.39 25.03
C ASP A 238 -7.35 -1.61 24.84
N ASP A 239 -8.52 -1.64 25.51
CA ASP A 239 -9.46 -2.77 25.43
C ASP A 239 -9.92 -3.02 24.00
N VAL A 240 -10.18 -1.97 23.25
CA VAL A 240 -10.64 -2.06 21.85
C VAL A 240 -9.55 -2.62 20.95
N LEU A 241 -8.32 -2.10 21.08
CA LEU A 241 -7.19 -2.51 20.24
C LEU A 241 -6.70 -3.90 20.59
N LEU A 242 -6.53 -4.21 21.89
CA LEU A 242 -6.05 -5.52 22.32
C LEU A 242 -7.03 -6.62 21.91
N ARG A 243 -8.35 -6.38 22.05
CA ARG A 243 -9.37 -7.31 21.55
C ARG A 243 -9.25 -7.54 20.04
N ALA A 244 -9.02 -6.52 19.24
CA ALA A 244 -8.86 -6.67 17.79
C ALA A 244 -7.58 -7.45 17.40
N LEU A 245 -6.57 -7.44 18.29
CA LEU A 245 -5.27 -8.08 18.12
C LEU A 245 -5.19 -9.48 18.75
N GLU A 246 -6.30 -10.01 19.31
CA GLU A 246 -6.32 -11.35 19.88
C GLU A 246 -5.82 -12.40 18.87
N PRO A 247 -5.02 -13.37 19.31
CA PRO A 247 -4.52 -14.44 18.44
C PRO A 247 -5.64 -15.28 17.83
N ASP A 248 -6.67 -15.60 18.62
CA ASP A 248 -7.85 -16.36 18.15
C ASP A 248 -8.83 -15.39 17.45
N PRO A 249 -9.21 -15.62 16.18
CA PRO A 249 -10.23 -14.84 15.50
C PRO A 249 -11.58 -14.78 16.23
N GLU A 250 -11.96 -15.82 16.99
CA GLU A 250 -13.24 -15.87 17.72
C GLU A 250 -13.30 -14.85 18.87
N ASP A 251 -12.16 -14.45 19.42
CA ASP A 251 -12.09 -13.46 20.51
C ASP A 251 -12.05 -12.01 19.99
N ARG A 252 -11.88 -11.84 18.67
CA ARG A 252 -11.83 -10.51 18.04
C ARG A 252 -13.21 -9.89 17.84
N TRP A 253 -13.23 -8.68 17.28
CA TRP A 253 -14.43 -8.07 16.71
C TRP A 253 -14.87 -8.88 15.48
N THR A 254 -16.17 -9.06 15.31
CA THR A 254 -16.75 -9.89 14.25
C THR A 254 -16.49 -9.35 12.84
N ASP A 255 -16.34 -8.03 12.72
CA ASP A 255 -16.11 -7.33 11.46
C ASP A 255 -15.42 -5.98 11.70
N VAL A 256 -14.96 -5.37 10.61
CA VAL A 256 -14.26 -4.08 10.65
C VAL A 256 -15.17 -2.94 11.11
N ALA A 257 -16.46 -2.99 10.78
CA ALA A 257 -17.40 -1.93 11.16
C ALA A 257 -17.60 -1.86 12.68
N SER A 258 -17.75 -3.03 13.35
CA SER A 258 -17.87 -3.13 14.80
C SER A 258 -16.59 -2.68 15.51
N TYR A 259 -15.41 -3.06 15.00
CA TYR A 259 -14.11 -2.59 15.50
C TYR A 259 -14.00 -1.05 15.43
N VAL A 260 -14.27 -0.47 14.26
CA VAL A 260 -14.19 0.98 14.04
C VAL A 260 -15.19 1.74 14.90
N ALA A 261 -16.41 1.23 15.06
CA ALA A 261 -17.43 1.81 15.91
C ALA A 261 -16.97 1.85 17.38
N ALA A 262 -16.41 0.74 17.89
CA ALA A 262 -15.87 0.65 19.24
C ALA A 262 -14.68 1.61 19.44
N LEU A 263 -13.75 1.67 18.49
CA LEU A 263 -12.60 2.58 18.53
C LEU A 263 -13.05 4.04 18.60
N ARG A 264 -14.03 4.45 17.81
CA ARG A 264 -14.58 5.80 17.85
C ARG A 264 -15.26 6.12 19.19
N ALA A 265 -15.96 5.16 19.76
CA ALA A 265 -16.62 5.33 21.07
C ALA A 265 -15.61 5.45 22.23
N ALA A 266 -14.41 4.86 22.09
CA ALA A 266 -13.34 4.94 23.08
C ALA A 266 -12.62 6.30 23.11
N VAL A 267 -12.83 7.15 22.08
CA VAL A 267 -12.18 8.47 21.98
C VAL A 267 -13.15 9.58 22.40
N PRO A 268 -12.77 10.45 23.34
CA PRO A 268 -13.62 11.56 23.79
C PRO A 268 -14.01 12.50 22.63
N ALA A 269 -15.29 12.86 22.54
CA ALA A 269 -15.82 13.71 21.47
C ALA A 269 -15.14 15.11 21.41
N ALA A 270 -14.68 15.63 22.54
CA ALA A 270 -13.99 16.93 22.62
C ALA A 270 -12.60 16.93 21.94
N ALA A 271 -11.95 15.78 21.81
CA ALA A 271 -10.65 15.65 21.13
C ALA A 271 -10.76 15.67 19.59
N GLY A 272 -11.99 15.47 19.04
CA GLY A 272 -12.14 15.14 17.62
C GLY A 272 -12.20 16.34 16.66
N ALA A 273 -12.93 17.39 17.02
CA ALA A 273 -13.29 18.42 16.03
C ALA A 273 -12.16 19.43 15.75
N GLU A 274 -11.38 19.79 16.76
CA GLU A 274 -10.34 20.82 16.63
C GLU A 274 -9.04 20.25 16.03
N GLN A 275 -8.73 18.99 16.30
CA GLN A 275 -7.49 18.32 15.82
C GLN A 275 -7.56 17.89 14.36
N LEU A 276 -8.76 17.55 13.84
CA LEU A 276 -8.93 17.19 12.42
C LEU A 276 -8.70 18.37 11.47
N THR A 277 -9.03 19.59 11.91
CA THR A 277 -8.89 20.80 11.09
C THR A 277 -7.45 21.31 11.01
N LEU A 278 -6.59 20.94 11.96
CA LEU A 278 -5.21 21.42 12.07
C LEU A 278 -4.18 20.45 11.48
N TRP A 279 -4.56 19.18 11.28
CA TRP A 279 -3.63 18.17 10.77
C TRP A 279 -3.91 17.92 9.29
N GLN A 280 -3.26 18.70 8.45
CA GLN A 280 -3.18 18.46 7.00
C GLN A 280 -1.85 17.79 6.71
N LEU A 281 -1.89 16.78 5.84
CA LEU A 281 -0.66 16.24 5.29
C LEU A 281 0.06 17.36 4.54
N PRO A 282 1.32 17.70 4.91
CA PRO A 282 2.04 18.74 4.18
C PRO A 282 2.14 18.34 2.71
N ASP A 283 1.85 19.28 1.82
CA ASP A 283 1.99 19.10 0.39
C ASP A 283 3.37 18.48 0.09
N ARG A 284 3.40 17.31 -0.50
CA ARG A 284 4.63 16.91 -1.18
C ARG A 284 4.86 17.95 -2.29
N PRO A 285 6.07 18.55 -2.39
CA PRO A 285 6.35 19.37 -3.53
C PRO A 285 6.01 18.53 -4.77
N ARG A 286 5.05 19.01 -5.57
CA ARG A 286 4.74 18.39 -6.87
C ARG A 286 6.08 18.14 -7.54
N ALA A 287 6.39 16.87 -7.83
CA ALA A 287 7.60 16.56 -8.56
C ALA A 287 7.53 17.37 -9.85
N GLN A 288 8.31 18.45 -9.91
CA GLN A 288 8.43 19.22 -11.14
C GLN A 288 8.92 18.21 -12.17
N VAL A 289 8.11 17.97 -13.19
CA VAL A 289 8.57 17.28 -14.40
C VAL A 289 9.81 18.06 -14.85
N PRO A 290 11.01 17.45 -14.87
CA PRO A 290 12.18 18.15 -15.36
C PRO A 290 11.90 18.51 -16.82
N SER A 291 11.56 19.75 -17.08
CA SER A 291 11.51 20.31 -18.42
C SER A 291 12.95 20.62 -18.90
N GLY A 292 13.83 19.64 -18.73
CA GLY A 292 15.20 19.69 -19.21
C GLY A 292 15.31 18.97 -20.55
N PRO A 293 16.04 19.53 -21.53
CA PRO A 293 16.38 18.78 -22.75
C PRO A 293 17.05 17.49 -22.31
N GLY A 294 16.59 16.36 -22.87
CA GLY A 294 17.21 15.04 -22.65
C GLY A 294 18.73 15.13 -22.89
N PRO A 295 19.52 14.17 -22.38
CA PRO A 295 20.97 14.24 -22.44
C PRO A 295 21.39 14.58 -23.87
N SER A 296 22.06 15.72 -24.01
CA SER A 296 22.50 16.17 -25.33
C SER A 296 23.38 15.10 -25.95
N TRP A 297 23.26 14.90 -27.26
CA TRP A 297 24.07 13.94 -28.01
C TRP A 297 25.57 14.03 -27.67
N THR A 298 26.03 15.21 -27.25
CA THR A 298 27.39 15.45 -26.75
C THR A 298 27.72 14.69 -25.46
N THR A 299 26.79 14.60 -24.50
CA THR A 299 26.99 13.83 -23.25
C THR A 299 27.02 12.32 -23.52
N ALA A 300 26.14 11.82 -24.40
CA ALA A 300 26.15 10.43 -24.82
C ALA A 300 27.45 10.05 -25.57
N LEU A 301 27.93 10.94 -26.45
CA LEU A 301 29.17 10.74 -27.20
C LEU A 301 30.42 10.73 -26.27
N ILE A 302 30.47 11.62 -25.29
CA ILE A 302 31.57 11.68 -24.30
C ILE A 302 31.58 10.41 -23.44
N SER A 303 30.42 9.93 -23.00
CA SER A 303 30.33 8.69 -22.22
C SER A 303 30.76 7.46 -23.04
N LEU A 304 30.39 7.41 -24.33
CA LEU A 304 30.79 6.34 -25.24
C LEU A 304 32.31 6.34 -25.51
N LEU A 305 32.90 7.52 -25.73
CA LEU A 305 34.35 7.65 -25.93
C LEU A 305 35.13 7.31 -24.66
N ALA A 306 34.66 7.66 -23.48
CA ALA A 306 35.29 7.29 -22.22
C ALA A 306 35.22 5.76 -21.98
N PHE A 307 34.12 5.12 -22.36
CA PHE A 307 33.95 3.66 -22.27
C PHE A 307 34.91 2.93 -23.24
N ILE A 308 35.04 3.37 -24.50
CA ILE A 308 35.96 2.80 -25.49
C ILE A 308 37.42 2.99 -25.06
N ALA A 309 37.79 4.14 -24.49
CA ALA A 309 39.13 4.40 -23.97
C ALA A 309 39.45 3.46 -22.79
N ALA A 310 38.52 3.26 -21.85
CA ALA A 310 38.72 2.35 -20.71
C ALA A 310 38.88 0.87 -21.16
N PHE A 311 38.10 0.44 -22.15
CA PHE A 311 38.20 -0.90 -22.72
C PHE A 311 39.50 -1.11 -23.52
N GLY A 312 39.93 -0.10 -24.28
CA GLY A 312 41.20 -0.15 -25.03
C GLY A 312 42.42 -0.25 -24.11
N ILE A 313 42.45 0.48 -22.99
CA ILE A 313 43.53 0.38 -22.00
C ILE A 313 43.53 -1.01 -21.33
N ALA A 314 42.38 -1.56 -20.98
CA ALA A 314 42.27 -2.90 -20.39
C ALA A 314 42.80 -4.00 -21.35
N TYR A 315 42.46 -3.89 -22.65
CA TYR A 315 42.91 -4.83 -23.68
C TYR A 315 44.42 -4.79 -23.87
N VAL A 316 45.04 -3.59 -23.90
CA VAL A 316 46.51 -3.43 -24.04
C VAL A 316 47.24 -3.98 -22.82
N VAL A 317 46.71 -3.78 -21.60
CA VAL A 317 47.31 -4.32 -20.37
C VAL A 317 47.25 -5.85 -20.32
N THR A 318 46.16 -6.48 -20.82
CA THR A 318 46.04 -7.96 -20.82
C THR A 318 46.80 -8.64 -21.93
N THR A 319 47.29 -7.92 -22.97
CA THR A 319 48.08 -8.50 -24.07
C THR A 319 49.58 -8.25 -23.93
N LEU A 320 50.00 -7.46 -22.94
CA LEU A 320 51.42 -7.13 -22.70
C LEU A 320 51.97 -7.75 -21.38
N VAL A 321 51.15 -8.51 -20.65
CA VAL A 321 51.54 -9.36 -19.52
C VAL A 321 51.34 -10.83 -19.89
#